data_39af1e91a0353d39e7c1c44f54f1ef4e
#
_entry.id   39af1e91a0353d39e7c1c44f54f1ef4e
#
_cell.length_a   1.000
_cell.length_b   1.000
_cell.length_c   1.000
_cell.angle_alpha   90.00
_cell.angle_beta   90.00
_cell.angle_gamma   90.00
#
_symmetry.space_group_name_H-M   'P 1'
#
loop_
_entity.id
_entity.type
_entity.pdbx_description
1 polymer ?
#
loop_
_entity_poly.entity_id
_entity_poly.type
_entity_poly.pdbx_seq_one_letter_code
_entity_poly.pdbx_strand_id
1 'polypeptide(L)'
;DYPCMFLKGTGDNEINILIYAQDHEKAVYQELIDKFTKEHADEISTVNFEVTTQDEYATKMTAAMTAGELPDIFYVGPEAVRSYVDNGYVQPLDDLVDATAVDNLWPAIKSAYMYDGSNIGSGSLYCLPKDLSCFAFAYNKDLFDEAGLEYPDPENPYTWEEFADVCQKLTKDKDGDGEIDQWGVANANAFGFTPYVYGNGGPVFK
;
A
#
# COMPACT_ATOMS: atom_id res chain seq x y z
N ASP A 1 -0.93 -0.86 1.36
CA ASP A 1 -1.44 -0.28 0.11
C ASP A 1 -0.62 0.96 -0.18
N TYR A 2 0.10 0.96 -1.30
CA TYR A 2 0.97 2.08 -1.71
C TYR A 2 0.48 2.61 -3.04
N PRO A 3 -0.21 3.74 -3.04
CA PRO A 3 -0.69 4.30 -4.27
C PRO A 3 0.41 5.05 -5.04
N CYS A 4 0.27 5.03 -6.33
CA CYS A 4 1.14 5.67 -7.29
C CYS A 4 0.40 6.63 -8.19
N MET A 5 1.06 7.69 -8.64
CA MET A 5 0.43 8.78 -9.35
C MET A 5 0.88 8.84 -10.81
N PHE A 6 -0.04 8.99 -11.76
CA PHE A 6 0.21 9.06 -13.20
C PHE A 6 -0.42 10.26 -13.88
N LEU A 7 0.24 10.78 -14.90
CA LEU A 7 -0.25 11.83 -15.76
C LEU A 7 -0.48 11.30 -17.19
N LYS A 8 -1.73 11.27 -17.63
CA LYS A 8 -2.10 11.17 -19.04
C LYS A 8 -3.00 12.36 -19.37
N GLY A 9 -2.42 13.39 -19.95
CA GLY A 9 -3.17 14.61 -20.27
C GLY A 9 -4.32 14.33 -21.23
N THR A 10 -5.53 14.79 -20.89
CA THR A 10 -6.73 14.74 -21.73
C THR A 10 -6.91 15.96 -22.64
N GLY A 11 -5.98 16.89 -22.61
CA GLY A 11 -5.82 17.88 -23.68
C GLY A 11 -6.36 19.28 -23.46
N ASP A 12 -7.15 19.55 -22.41
CA ASP A 12 -7.80 20.85 -22.26
C ASP A 12 -7.43 21.61 -20.96
N ASN A 13 -6.18 21.51 -20.50
CA ASN A 13 -5.73 22.12 -19.26
C ASN A 13 -6.52 21.66 -18.01
N GLU A 14 -7.17 20.51 -18.09
CA GLU A 14 -7.88 19.87 -16.98
C GLU A 14 -7.11 18.65 -16.52
N ILE A 15 -7.12 18.39 -15.22
CA ILE A 15 -6.53 17.20 -14.60
C ILE A 15 -7.61 16.47 -13.80
N ASN A 16 -7.78 15.18 -14.09
CA ASN A 16 -8.71 14.30 -13.39
C ASN A 16 -7.95 13.38 -12.44
N ILE A 17 -8.26 13.47 -11.15
CA ILE A 17 -7.58 12.70 -10.10
C ILE A 17 -8.61 11.81 -9.40
N LEU A 18 -8.37 10.51 -9.37
CA LEU A 18 -9.15 9.55 -8.59
C LEU A 18 -8.27 8.81 -7.61
N ILE A 19 -8.56 8.94 -6.32
CA ILE A 19 -7.87 8.22 -5.25
C ILE A 19 -8.86 7.62 -4.27
N TYR A 20 -8.38 6.74 -3.41
CA TYR A 20 -9.07 6.39 -2.18
C TYR A 20 -8.31 6.94 -0.99
N ALA A 21 -9.01 7.42 0.01
CA ALA A 21 -8.43 7.97 1.23
C ALA A 21 -9.44 7.92 2.38
N GLN A 22 -8.91 8.03 3.59
CA GLN A 22 -9.75 8.21 4.77
C GLN A 22 -10.18 9.68 4.92
N ASP A 23 -11.24 9.93 5.65
CA ASP A 23 -11.81 11.28 5.79
C ASP A 23 -10.80 12.33 6.28
N HIS A 24 -9.90 11.95 7.18
CA HIS A 24 -8.88 12.87 7.70
C HIS A 24 -7.78 13.20 6.67
N GLU A 25 -7.53 12.34 5.69
CA GLU A 25 -6.55 12.58 4.61
C GLU A 25 -7.13 13.47 3.52
N LYS A 26 -8.45 13.38 3.27
CA LYS A 26 -9.13 14.11 2.21
C LYS A 26 -8.91 15.63 2.28
N ALA A 27 -8.97 16.20 3.47
CA ALA A 27 -8.75 17.63 3.67
C ALA A 27 -7.32 18.05 3.31
N VAL A 28 -6.33 17.23 3.64
CA VAL A 28 -4.92 17.47 3.31
C VAL A 28 -4.69 17.43 1.80
N TYR A 29 -5.26 16.44 1.12
CA TYR A 29 -5.18 16.37 -0.35
C TYR A 29 -5.84 17.58 -1.02
N GLN A 30 -7.02 17.99 -0.54
CA GLN A 30 -7.70 19.15 -1.09
C GLN A 30 -6.87 20.42 -0.95
N GLU A 31 -6.24 20.65 0.22
CA GLU A 31 -5.35 21.78 0.45
C GLU A 31 -4.15 21.78 -0.52
N LEU A 32 -3.53 20.61 -0.73
CA LEU A 32 -2.40 20.48 -1.65
C LEU A 32 -2.83 20.73 -3.10
N ILE A 33 -3.98 20.24 -3.51
CA ILE A 33 -4.54 20.45 -4.86
C ILE A 33 -4.90 21.91 -5.09
N ASP A 34 -5.54 22.55 -4.11
CA ASP A 34 -5.89 23.98 -4.19
C ASP A 34 -4.63 24.85 -4.33
N LYS A 35 -3.58 24.52 -3.57
CA LYS A 35 -2.29 25.20 -3.67
C LYS A 35 -1.65 24.98 -5.04
N PHE A 36 -1.58 23.76 -5.52
CA PHE A 36 -1.03 23.39 -6.83
C PHE A 36 -1.78 24.10 -7.95
N THR A 37 -3.11 24.05 -7.97
CA THR A 37 -3.93 24.71 -8.97
C THR A 37 -3.72 26.22 -8.99
N LYS A 38 -3.54 26.83 -7.83
CA LYS A 38 -3.24 28.27 -7.71
C LYS A 38 -1.85 28.62 -8.24
N GLU A 39 -0.86 27.81 -7.96
CA GLU A 39 0.53 28.04 -8.41
C GLU A 39 0.69 27.82 -9.92
N HIS A 40 -0.16 27.01 -10.54
CA HIS A 40 -0.14 26.67 -11.97
C HIS A 40 -1.38 27.15 -12.73
N ALA A 41 -2.01 28.23 -12.28
CA ALA A 41 -3.25 28.76 -12.85
C ALA A 41 -3.15 29.27 -14.31
N ASP A 42 -1.95 29.49 -14.80
CA ASP A 42 -1.63 29.82 -16.19
C ASP A 42 -1.56 28.60 -17.11
N GLU A 43 -1.34 27.41 -16.55
CA GLU A 43 -1.21 26.14 -17.30
C GLU A 43 -2.41 25.22 -17.10
N ILE A 44 -3.01 25.24 -15.89
CA ILE A 44 -4.08 24.33 -15.47
C ILE A 44 -5.35 25.14 -15.17
N SER A 45 -6.42 24.81 -15.87
CA SER A 45 -7.71 25.49 -15.69
C SER A 45 -8.53 24.85 -14.55
N THR A 46 -8.49 23.53 -14.43
CA THR A 46 -9.32 22.78 -13.48
C THR A 46 -8.62 21.52 -13.01
N VAL A 47 -8.76 21.20 -11.73
CA VAL A 47 -8.43 19.88 -11.18
C VAL A 47 -9.70 19.24 -10.63
N ASN A 48 -10.17 18.21 -11.29
CA ASN A 48 -11.29 17.38 -10.86
C ASN A 48 -10.77 16.30 -9.90
N PHE A 49 -10.99 16.51 -8.61
CA PHE A 49 -10.47 15.63 -7.56
C PHE A 49 -11.58 14.81 -6.93
N GLU A 50 -11.53 13.51 -7.12
CA GLU A 50 -12.47 12.56 -6.54
C GLU A 50 -11.78 11.64 -5.53
N VAL A 51 -12.36 11.54 -4.33
CA VAL A 51 -11.91 10.64 -3.27
C VAL A 51 -13.02 9.65 -2.96
N THR A 52 -12.69 8.37 -2.94
CA THR A 52 -13.62 7.27 -2.69
C THR A 52 -13.17 6.43 -1.50
N THR A 53 -13.98 5.44 -1.13
CA THR A 53 -13.52 4.31 -0.31
C THR A 53 -12.68 3.35 -1.16
N GLN A 54 -11.92 2.47 -0.52
CA GLN A 54 -11.09 1.48 -1.24
C GLN A 54 -11.92 0.53 -2.12
N ASP A 55 -13.09 0.08 -1.62
CA ASP A 55 -13.97 -0.83 -2.37
C ASP A 55 -14.60 -0.14 -3.59
N GLU A 56 -15.04 1.10 -3.43
CA GLU A 56 -15.57 1.91 -4.56
C GLU A 56 -14.48 2.23 -5.57
N TYR A 57 -13.25 2.48 -5.12
CA TYR A 57 -12.11 2.74 -5.98
C TYR A 57 -11.86 1.57 -6.94
N ALA A 58 -11.77 0.35 -6.42
CA ALA A 58 -11.55 -0.84 -7.24
C ALA A 58 -12.63 -1.02 -8.32
N THR A 59 -13.89 -0.76 -7.95
CA THR A 59 -15.03 -0.83 -8.88
C THR A 59 -14.95 0.23 -9.97
N LYS A 60 -14.68 1.49 -9.59
CA LYS A 60 -14.56 2.62 -10.53
C LYS A 60 -13.37 2.43 -11.48
N MET A 61 -12.21 2.02 -10.97
CA MET A 61 -11.04 1.76 -11.81
C MET A 61 -11.28 0.64 -12.82
N THR A 62 -11.97 -0.43 -12.42
CA THR A 62 -12.34 -1.51 -13.34
C THR A 62 -13.27 -1.01 -14.46
N ALA A 63 -14.24 -0.18 -14.13
CA ALA A 63 -15.14 0.43 -15.10
C ALA A 63 -14.39 1.39 -16.04
N ALA A 64 -13.52 2.25 -15.51
CA ALA A 64 -12.72 3.20 -16.28
C ALA A 64 -11.75 2.49 -17.25
N MET A 65 -11.08 1.43 -16.80
CA MET A 65 -10.23 0.58 -17.66
C MET A 65 -11.03 -0.05 -18.80
N THR A 66 -12.22 -0.56 -18.49
CA THR A 66 -13.09 -1.20 -19.51
C THR A 66 -13.60 -0.20 -20.54
N ALA A 67 -13.90 1.03 -20.10
CA ALA A 67 -14.36 2.11 -20.97
C ALA A 67 -13.20 2.76 -21.76
N GLY A 68 -11.96 2.59 -21.35
CA GLY A 68 -10.81 3.32 -21.89
C GLY A 68 -10.76 4.78 -21.43
N GLU A 69 -11.43 5.11 -20.34
CA GLU A 69 -11.58 6.45 -19.78
C GLU A 69 -10.94 6.55 -18.39
N LEU A 70 -9.63 6.23 -18.32
CA LEU A 70 -8.88 6.34 -17.08
C LEU A 70 -8.68 7.81 -16.67
N PRO A 71 -8.74 8.13 -15.37
CA PRO A 71 -8.30 9.43 -14.88
C PRO A 71 -6.83 9.68 -15.19
N ASP A 72 -6.41 10.95 -15.18
CA ASP A 72 -5.02 11.34 -15.46
C ASP A 72 -4.08 10.91 -14.34
N ILE A 73 -4.57 10.95 -13.09
CA ILE A 73 -3.82 10.57 -11.90
C ILE A 73 -4.66 9.61 -11.05
N PHE A 74 -4.08 8.48 -10.68
CA PHE A 74 -4.76 7.48 -9.88
C PHE A 74 -3.78 6.61 -9.10
N TYR A 75 -4.28 5.86 -8.14
CA TYR A 75 -3.49 4.99 -7.29
C TYR A 75 -3.30 3.60 -7.91
N VAL A 76 -2.07 3.07 -7.81
CA VAL A 76 -1.74 1.69 -8.22
C VAL A 76 -0.95 1.01 -7.11
N GLY A 77 -1.43 -0.14 -6.64
CA GLY A 77 -0.67 -0.99 -5.73
C GLY A 77 0.49 -1.70 -6.45
N PRO A 78 1.60 -2.00 -5.77
CA PRO A 78 2.75 -2.66 -6.40
C PRO A 78 2.41 -4.02 -7.04
N GLU A 79 1.40 -4.71 -6.50
CA GLU A 79 0.88 -5.97 -7.06
C GLU A 79 0.23 -5.82 -8.44
N ALA A 80 -0.22 -4.62 -8.80
CA ALA A 80 -0.92 -4.34 -10.04
C ALA A 80 -0.03 -3.69 -11.12
N VAL A 81 1.15 -3.20 -10.78
CA VAL A 81 2.05 -2.46 -11.69
C VAL A 81 2.25 -3.20 -13.01
N ARG A 82 2.63 -4.48 -12.96
CA ARG A 82 2.84 -5.31 -14.14
C ARG A 82 1.61 -5.31 -15.06
N SER A 83 0.42 -5.55 -14.49
CA SER A 83 -0.81 -5.61 -15.27
C SER A 83 -1.13 -4.27 -15.94
N TYR A 84 -0.91 -3.16 -15.22
CA TYR A 84 -1.16 -1.82 -15.77
C TYR A 84 -0.20 -1.45 -16.90
N VAL A 85 1.07 -1.82 -16.77
CA VAL A 85 2.08 -1.60 -17.82
C VAL A 85 1.82 -2.49 -19.02
N ASP A 86 1.61 -3.79 -18.84
CA ASP A 86 1.39 -4.75 -19.92
C ASP A 86 0.13 -4.42 -20.75
N ASN A 87 -0.88 -3.77 -20.14
CA ASN A 87 -2.09 -3.31 -20.83
C ASN A 87 -1.99 -1.87 -21.35
N GLY A 88 -0.88 -1.17 -21.14
CA GLY A 88 -0.67 0.19 -21.63
C GLY A 88 -1.51 1.26 -20.91
N TYR A 89 -1.94 0.98 -19.67
CA TYR A 89 -2.70 1.93 -18.87
C TYR A 89 -1.85 3.03 -18.25
N VAL A 90 -0.54 2.81 -18.19
CA VAL A 90 0.45 3.68 -17.55
C VAL A 90 1.68 3.81 -18.44
N GLN A 91 2.43 4.90 -18.28
CA GLN A 91 3.63 5.21 -19.05
C GLN A 91 4.85 5.33 -18.13
N PRO A 92 6.08 5.14 -18.68
CA PRO A 92 7.31 5.40 -17.93
C PRO A 92 7.37 6.85 -17.44
N LEU A 93 7.90 7.04 -16.23
CA LEU A 93 8.07 8.36 -15.61
C LEU A 93 9.51 8.87 -15.67
N ASP A 94 10.47 8.08 -16.18
CA ASP A 94 11.91 8.39 -16.08
C ASP A 94 12.26 9.78 -16.62
N ASP A 95 11.62 10.20 -17.72
CA ASP A 95 11.84 11.50 -18.36
C ASP A 95 10.85 12.59 -17.90
N LEU A 96 9.90 12.25 -17.01
CA LEU A 96 8.81 13.13 -16.59
C LEU A 96 8.94 13.65 -15.16
N VAL A 97 9.77 13.01 -14.34
CA VAL A 97 9.96 13.33 -12.95
C VAL A 97 11.35 13.85 -12.67
N ASP A 98 11.48 14.72 -11.67
CA ASP A 98 12.79 15.21 -11.23
C ASP A 98 13.63 14.05 -10.67
N ALA A 99 14.82 13.86 -11.24
CA ALA A 99 15.73 12.80 -10.80
C ALA A 99 16.07 12.90 -9.30
N THR A 100 16.14 14.11 -8.74
CA THR A 100 16.42 14.30 -7.32
C THR A 100 15.29 13.73 -6.43
N ALA A 101 14.05 13.87 -6.88
CA ALA A 101 12.91 13.28 -6.17
C ALA A 101 12.97 11.74 -6.17
N VAL A 102 13.34 11.16 -7.31
CA VAL A 102 13.48 9.71 -7.49
C VAL A 102 14.67 9.14 -6.72
N ASP A 103 15.80 9.86 -6.70
CA ASP A 103 17.02 9.43 -6.02
C ASP A 103 16.88 9.45 -4.49
N ASN A 104 15.99 10.27 -3.95
CA ASN A 104 15.66 10.31 -2.53
C ASN A 104 14.72 9.19 -2.07
N LEU A 105 14.15 8.42 -2.97
CA LEU A 105 13.31 7.28 -2.63
C LEU A 105 14.15 6.11 -2.06
N TRP A 106 13.61 5.44 -1.06
CA TRP A 106 14.23 4.21 -0.59
C TRP A 106 14.28 3.16 -1.69
N PRO A 107 15.44 2.48 -1.89
CA PRO A 107 15.61 1.52 -3.00
C PRO A 107 14.53 0.44 -3.05
N ALA A 108 14.09 -0.08 -1.91
CA ALA A 108 13.07 -1.11 -1.83
C ALA A 108 11.71 -0.63 -2.35
N ILE A 109 11.33 0.63 -2.05
CA ILE A 109 10.07 1.18 -2.50
C ILE A 109 10.12 1.59 -3.98
N LYS A 110 11.26 2.14 -4.42
CA LYS A 110 11.49 2.46 -5.84
C LYS A 110 11.39 1.20 -6.69
N SER A 111 12.07 0.12 -6.29
CA SER A 111 12.09 -1.14 -7.05
C SER A 111 10.71 -1.78 -7.17
N ALA A 112 9.81 -1.60 -6.20
CA ALA A 112 8.45 -2.14 -6.27
C ALA A 112 7.62 -1.57 -7.44
N TYR A 113 8.01 -0.40 -7.96
CA TYR A 113 7.33 0.31 -9.06
C TYR A 113 8.17 0.40 -10.35
N MET A 114 9.27 -0.34 -10.42
CA MET A 114 10.07 -0.49 -11.63
C MET A 114 9.71 -1.79 -12.34
N TYR A 115 9.65 -1.73 -13.68
CA TYR A 115 9.33 -2.90 -14.50
C TYR A 115 10.06 -2.83 -15.85
N ASP A 116 10.64 -3.94 -16.30
CA ASP A 116 11.38 -4.06 -17.57
C ASP A 116 10.62 -4.80 -18.69
N GLY A 117 9.33 -5.10 -18.45
CA GLY A 117 8.51 -5.92 -19.35
C GLY A 117 8.51 -7.41 -18.98
N SER A 118 9.32 -7.80 -17.99
CA SER A 118 9.41 -9.18 -17.51
C SER A 118 9.51 -9.28 -15.99
N ASN A 119 10.32 -8.41 -15.38
CA ASN A 119 10.62 -8.44 -13.95
C ASN A 119 10.29 -7.12 -13.27
N ILE A 120 9.66 -7.21 -12.11
CA ILE A 120 9.55 -6.09 -11.16
C ILE A 120 10.92 -5.86 -10.51
N GLY A 121 11.29 -4.62 -10.27
CA GLY A 121 12.54 -4.22 -9.63
C GLY A 121 13.63 -3.78 -10.60
N SER A 122 13.37 -3.81 -11.89
CA SER A 122 14.28 -3.38 -12.95
C SER A 122 13.54 -2.63 -14.06
N GLY A 123 14.29 -1.95 -14.95
CA GLY A 123 13.72 -1.19 -16.04
C GLY A 123 13.24 0.19 -15.63
N SER A 124 12.18 0.68 -16.26
CA SER A 124 11.63 2.01 -16.06
C SER A 124 10.79 2.11 -14.79
N LEU A 125 10.75 3.30 -14.23
CA LEU A 125 9.85 3.66 -13.13
C LEU A 125 8.48 4.04 -13.70
N TYR A 126 7.43 3.41 -13.21
CA TYR A 126 6.06 3.68 -13.65
C TYR A 126 5.20 4.42 -12.64
N CYS A 127 5.64 4.48 -11.39
CA CYS A 127 4.89 5.10 -10.32
C CYS A 127 5.79 5.84 -9.33
N LEU A 128 5.27 6.95 -8.78
CA LEU A 128 5.88 7.62 -7.63
C LEU A 128 5.21 7.12 -6.35
N PRO A 129 5.94 6.47 -5.44
CA PRO A 129 5.35 5.98 -4.21
C PRO A 129 4.93 7.15 -3.30
N LYS A 130 3.70 7.06 -2.76
CA LYS A 130 3.17 8.04 -1.82
C LYS A 130 3.73 7.82 -0.41
N ASP A 131 3.74 6.57 0.04
CA ASP A 131 4.12 6.18 1.39
C ASP A 131 4.67 4.76 1.45
N LEU A 132 5.14 4.35 2.62
CA LEU A 132 5.61 3.01 2.93
C LEU A 132 5.01 2.56 4.25
N SER A 133 4.42 1.37 4.29
CA SER A 133 4.10 0.69 5.54
C SER A 133 4.84 -0.65 5.65
N CYS A 134 5.03 -1.09 6.86
CA CYS A 134 5.60 -2.40 7.14
C CYS A 134 4.66 -3.21 8.02
N PHE A 135 4.80 -4.53 7.94
CA PHE A 135 4.14 -5.40 8.90
C PHE A 135 4.91 -5.40 10.20
N ALA A 136 4.19 -5.26 11.31
CA ALA A 136 4.75 -5.39 12.64
C ALA A 136 3.73 -6.07 13.57
N PHE A 137 4.23 -6.82 14.55
CA PHE A 137 3.42 -7.34 15.62
C PHE A 137 3.46 -6.38 16.81
N ALA A 138 2.29 -5.95 17.27
CA ALA A 138 2.14 -5.35 18.59
C ALA A 138 1.79 -6.44 19.59
N TYR A 139 2.35 -6.40 20.79
CA TYR A 139 2.03 -7.33 21.86
C TYR A 139 1.52 -6.60 23.10
N ASN A 140 0.64 -7.26 23.82
CA ASN A 140 0.10 -6.77 25.09
C ASN A 140 1.02 -7.23 26.22
N LYS A 141 1.71 -6.30 26.88
CA LYS A 141 2.64 -6.59 27.96
C LYS A 141 1.99 -7.24 29.15
N ASP A 142 0.76 -6.80 29.53
CA ASP A 142 0.07 -7.36 30.69
C ASP A 142 -0.23 -8.84 30.50
N LEU A 143 -0.58 -9.26 29.26
CA LEU A 143 -0.83 -10.66 28.95
C LEU A 143 0.45 -11.52 28.99
N PHE A 144 1.59 -10.94 28.61
CA PHE A 144 2.89 -11.60 28.74
C PHE A 144 3.28 -11.76 30.20
N ASP A 145 3.10 -10.72 31.01
CA ASP A 145 3.37 -10.73 32.45
C ASP A 145 2.48 -11.77 33.17
N GLU A 146 1.17 -11.79 32.88
CA GLU A 146 0.22 -12.77 33.43
C GLU A 146 0.56 -14.22 33.05
N ALA A 147 1.16 -14.42 31.88
CA ALA A 147 1.59 -15.72 31.40
C ALA A 147 3.01 -16.11 31.87
N GLY A 148 3.75 -15.18 32.50
CA GLY A 148 5.12 -15.37 32.91
C GLY A 148 6.07 -15.55 31.73
N LEU A 149 5.78 -14.89 30.60
CA LEU A 149 6.57 -14.93 29.38
C LEU A 149 7.51 -13.72 29.30
N GLU A 150 8.72 -13.95 28.80
CA GLU A 150 9.63 -12.87 28.43
C GLU A 150 9.08 -12.11 27.20
N TYR A 151 9.35 -10.80 27.15
CA TYR A 151 8.95 -9.98 26.01
C TYR A 151 9.76 -10.34 24.76
N PRO A 152 9.20 -10.14 23.56
CA PRO A 152 9.93 -10.30 22.32
C PRO A 152 11.22 -9.47 22.31
N ASP A 153 12.35 -10.10 21.98
CA ASP A 153 13.64 -9.45 21.86
C ASP A 153 13.87 -9.06 20.38
N PRO A 154 14.05 -7.75 20.04
CA PRO A 154 14.29 -7.32 18.68
C PRO A 154 15.63 -7.82 18.10
N GLU A 155 16.62 -8.14 18.96
CA GLU A 155 17.92 -8.66 18.52
C GLU A 155 17.88 -10.18 18.26
N ASN A 156 16.93 -10.88 18.91
CA ASN A 156 16.74 -12.32 18.79
C ASN A 156 15.26 -12.62 18.55
N PRO A 157 14.73 -12.38 17.35
CA PRO A 157 13.33 -12.60 17.04
C PRO A 157 12.96 -14.08 17.17
N TYR A 158 11.69 -14.34 17.55
CA TYR A 158 11.21 -15.71 17.65
C TYR A 158 11.33 -16.48 16.32
N THR A 159 11.73 -17.75 16.42
CA THR A 159 11.48 -18.73 15.37
C THR A 159 9.97 -18.99 15.25
N TRP A 160 9.53 -19.65 14.19
CA TRP A 160 8.12 -20.01 14.02
C TRP A 160 7.59 -20.94 15.10
N GLU A 161 8.44 -21.85 15.58
CA GLU A 161 8.15 -22.76 16.68
C GLU A 161 7.97 -22.01 18.00
N GLU A 162 8.88 -21.09 18.31
CA GLU A 162 8.79 -20.25 19.52
C GLU A 162 7.59 -19.32 19.48
N PHE A 163 7.30 -18.72 18.32
CA PHE A 163 6.10 -17.90 18.13
C PHE A 163 4.83 -18.71 18.37
N ALA A 164 4.74 -19.93 17.82
CA ALA A 164 3.59 -20.81 18.01
C ALA A 164 3.41 -21.21 19.47
N ASP A 165 4.51 -21.52 20.18
CA ASP A 165 4.50 -21.84 21.61
C ASP A 165 4.02 -20.66 22.47
N VAL A 166 4.49 -19.45 22.18
CA VAL A 166 4.03 -18.22 22.84
C VAL A 166 2.54 -18.00 22.57
N CYS A 167 2.08 -18.13 21.32
CA CYS A 167 0.67 -18.00 20.98
C CYS A 167 -0.19 -19.03 21.72
N GLN A 168 0.27 -20.26 21.84
CA GLN A 168 -0.44 -21.32 22.58
C GLN A 168 -0.53 -20.98 24.07
N LYS A 169 0.54 -20.50 24.70
CA LYS A 169 0.56 -20.10 26.11
C LYS A 169 -0.30 -18.90 26.43
N LEU A 170 -0.48 -18.00 25.45
CA LEU A 170 -1.33 -16.82 25.56
C LEU A 170 -2.81 -17.13 25.25
N THR A 171 -3.12 -18.26 24.60
CA THR A 171 -4.49 -18.68 24.31
C THR A 171 -5.09 -19.32 25.56
N LYS A 172 -6.20 -18.77 26.08
CA LYS A 172 -6.80 -19.19 27.35
C LYS A 172 -8.33 -19.20 27.28
N ASP A 173 -8.90 -20.21 27.89
CA ASP A 173 -10.24 -20.22 28.47
C ASP A 173 -10.10 -19.67 29.90
N LYS A 174 -10.63 -18.47 30.17
CA LYS A 174 -10.42 -17.76 31.45
C LYS A 174 -11.44 -18.11 32.51
N ASP A 175 -12.63 -18.52 32.11
CA ASP A 175 -13.72 -18.84 33.03
C ASP A 175 -13.99 -20.34 33.18
N GLY A 176 -13.37 -21.19 32.34
CA GLY A 176 -13.42 -22.63 32.42
C GLY A 176 -14.69 -23.24 31.80
N ASP A 177 -15.35 -22.52 30.90
CA ASP A 177 -16.58 -22.99 30.25
C ASP A 177 -16.33 -23.85 28.99
N GLY A 178 -15.07 -23.95 28.55
CA GLY A 178 -14.62 -24.71 27.40
C GLY A 178 -14.52 -23.89 26.10
N GLU A 179 -14.88 -22.61 26.14
CA GLU A 179 -14.71 -21.67 25.04
C GLU A 179 -13.42 -20.84 25.27
N ILE A 180 -12.80 -20.37 24.18
CA ILE A 180 -11.59 -19.56 24.27
C ILE A 180 -11.94 -18.08 24.39
N ASP A 181 -11.60 -17.45 25.52
CA ASP A 181 -11.79 -16.01 25.80
C ASP A 181 -10.63 -15.15 25.32
N GLN A 182 -9.45 -15.71 25.25
CA GLN A 182 -8.23 -15.01 24.89
C GLN A 182 -7.44 -15.79 23.84
N TRP A 183 -7.19 -15.16 22.71
CA TRP A 183 -6.38 -15.72 21.65
C TRP A 183 -4.95 -15.18 21.70
N GLY A 184 -3.95 -16.04 21.50
CA GLY A 184 -2.54 -15.67 21.50
C GLY A 184 -2.13 -14.80 20.30
N VAL A 185 -2.90 -14.84 19.21
CA VAL A 185 -2.71 -13.96 18.05
C VAL A 185 -4.08 -13.60 17.48
N ALA A 186 -4.23 -12.35 17.08
CA ALA A 186 -5.41 -11.83 16.40
C ALA A 186 -5.05 -11.46 14.96
N ASN A 187 -6.08 -11.34 14.12
CA ASN A 187 -6.00 -10.88 12.74
C ASN A 187 -5.44 -11.89 11.74
N ALA A 188 -6.28 -12.83 11.34
CA ALA A 188 -6.00 -13.82 10.30
C ALA A 188 -6.70 -13.49 8.96
N ASN A 189 -6.67 -12.23 8.50
CA ASN A 189 -7.11 -11.91 7.15
C ASN A 189 -6.01 -12.23 6.13
N ALA A 190 -6.37 -12.28 4.83
CA ALA A 190 -5.43 -12.64 3.76
C ALA A 190 -4.20 -11.71 3.70
N PHE A 191 -4.38 -10.42 3.99
CA PHE A 191 -3.30 -9.44 4.04
C PHE A 191 -2.37 -9.67 5.24
N GLY A 192 -2.93 -9.88 6.44
CA GLY A 192 -2.18 -10.21 7.64
C GLY A 192 -1.45 -11.56 7.58
N PHE A 193 -1.81 -12.44 6.63
CA PHE A 193 -1.13 -13.72 6.40
C PHE A 193 0.17 -13.59 5.59
N THR A 194 0.32 -12.51 4.84
CA THR A 194 1.49 -12.24 3.98
C THR A 194 2.84 -12.38 4.69
N PRO A 195 3.07 -11.83 5.90
CA PRO A 195 4.33 -11.98 6.62
C PRO A 195 4.70 -13.44 6.93
N TYR A 196 3.70 -14.29 7.20
CA TYR A 196 3.96 -15.71 7.49
C TYR A 196 4.45 -16.45 6.24
N VAL A 197 3.89 -16.13 5.07
CA VAL A 197 4.32 -16.74 3.79
C VAL A 197 5.74 -16.32 3.46
N TYR A 198 6.05 -15.02 3.53
CA TYR A 198 7.40 -14.50 3.25
C TYR A 198 8.43 -14.98 4.27
N GLY A 199 8.10 -14.94 5.55
CA GLY A 199 8.99 -15.42 6.61
C GLY A 199 9.31 -16.92 6.52
N ASN A 200 8.44 -17.69 5.87
CA ASN A 200 8.68 -19.11 5.58
C ASN A 200 9.29 -19.36 4.18
N GLY A 201 9.80 -18.33 3.52
CA GLY A 201 10.49 -18.40 2.24
C GLY A 201 9.57 -18.61 1.02
N GLY A 202 8.26 -18.47 1.19
CA GLY A 202 7.29 -18.57 0.10
C GLY A 202 7.09 -17.25 -0.64
N PRO A 203 6.88 -17.24 -1.97
CA PRO A 203 6.41 -16.07 -2.68
C PRO A 203 4.91 -15.87 -2.46
N VAL A 204 4.48 -14.65 -2.20
CA VAL A 204 3.05 -14.30 -2.12
C VAL A 204 2.47 -14.04 -3.52
N PHE A 205 3.30 -13.49 -4.41
CA PHE A 205 2.93 -13.22 -5.80
C PHE A 205 3.99 -13.85 -6.72
N LYS A 206 3.54 -14.38 -7.86
CA LYS A 206 4.40 -14.88 -8.95
C LYS A 206 4.21 -14.02 -10.18
#